data_53e196f4062b7ec8cd75c57277e4f1fc
#
_entry.id   53e196f4062b7ec8cd75c57277e4f1fc
#
_cell.length_a   1.000
_cell.length_b   1.000
_cell.length_c   1.000
_cell.angle_alpha   90.00
_cell.angle_beta   90.00
_cell.angle_gamma   90.00
#
_symmetry.space_group_name_H-M   'P 1'
#
loop_
_entity.id
_entity.type
_entity.pdbx_description
1 polymer ?
#
loop_
_entity_poly.entity_id
_entity_poly.type
_entity_poly.pdbx_seq_one_letter_code
_entity_poly.pdbx_strand_id
1 'polypeptide(L)'
;MHARVLPGVLAVGLTAAAVWAGDADRIQPDPANPYYWQFKGEPVLLLGGSVEDNLFQIPDLPAHLDALAAAGGNYVRCTMSWRDEGNVPPFARKGETYDLERFNPEFWRRFETFLAETAKRDIIVQIEVWATFDYYRDLWDRNPFNPKNNVNYSARESGLPLVVKTHPTRTENDFFRSAPEAKDLKVVRRHQERFVEKLLALSLPHDHVLYCMDNETSVTPTWGAYWAAFIRRKAKDAGARVEVTEMWDKWDLAHPQHNATFDHPKTYSFIDISQNNHNKGQRHYDNMQKQRRRIAGAVRPMNNVKVYGADGGRFGDSRDGIERFWRNVFGGCASTRFHRPDSGIGLSPRARRMVRSARDVTDAIRIAACAPHNDLLRDRGDNEAYALAEPGRQYAVYFPRGGEVTLDASAAKGTLALRWYDIDAGGWRPAQDAKGDRLPLKTPGDGQWAAVITQKGNAQ
;
A
#
# COMPACT_ATOMS: atom_id res chain seq x y z
N MET A 1 -54.26 -30.79 50.59
CA MET A 1 -53.01 -30.02 50.43
C MET A 1 -52.42 -30.30 49.04
N HIS A 2 -52.67 -29.41 48.08
CA HIS A 2 -52.20 -29.59 46.72
C HIS A 2 -51.09 -28.57 46.49
N ALA A 3 -49.87 -29.06 46.31
CA ALA A 3 -48.72 -28.23 45.92
C ALA A 3 -48.72 -27.97 44.41
N ARG A 4 -48.80 -26.70 43.99
CA ARG A 4 -48.61 -26.26 42.59
C ARG A 4 -47.13 -26.06 42.32
N VAL A 5 -46.64 -26.82 41.35
CA VAL A 5 -45.30 -26.60 40.75
C VAL A 5 -45.42 -25.56 39.62
N LEU A 6 -44.73 -24.47 39.73
CA LEU A 6 -44.58 -23.46 38.66
C LEU A 6 -43.42 -23.85 37.72
N PRO A 7 -43.55 -23.74 36.38
CA PRO A 7 -42.45 -23.97 35.47
C PRO A 7 -41.55 -22.74 35.39
N GLY A 8 -40.26 -22.94 35.63
CA GLY A 8 -39.24 -21.92 35.43
C GLY A 8 -39.00 -21.70 33.93
N VAL A 9 -39.14 -20.46 33.48
CA VAL A 9 -38.75 -20.00 32.12
C VAL A 9 -37.26 -19.73 32.10
N LEU A 10 -36.50 -20.54 31.37
CA LEU A 10 -35.11 -20.28 31.04
C LEU A 10 -35.07 -19.18 29.96
N ALA A 11 -34.68 -17.97 30.32
CA ALA A 11 -34.36 -16.92 29.36
C ALA A 11 -32.96 -17.17 28.76
N VAL A 12 -32.91 -17.64 27.52
CA VAL A 12 -31.68 -17.69 26.73
C VAL A 12 -31.39 -16.26 26.26
N GLY A 13 -30.44 -15.63 26.91
CA GLY A 13 -29.93 -14.33 26.49
C GLY A 13 -29.12 -14.47 25.17
N LEU A 14 -29.73 -14.13 24.06
CA LEU A 14 -28.99 -13.85 22.83
C LEU A 14 -28.20 -12.56 23.05
N THR A 15 -26.92 -12.68 23.30
CA THR A 15 -25.96 -11.53 23.13
C THR A 15 -25.82 -11.28 21.63
N ALA A 16 -26.60 -10.37 21.08
CA ALA A 16 -26.34 -9.79 19.79
C ALA A 16 -24.98 -9.07 19.90
N ALA A 17 -23.97 -9.54 19.18
CA ALA A 17 -22.76 -8.79 18.95
C ALA A 17 -23.19 -7.50 18.25
N ALA A 18 -23.00 -6.37 18.92
CA ALA A 18 -23.20 -5.07 18.31
C ALA A 18 -22.18 -4.93 17.17
N VAL A 19 -22.61 -5.13 15.93
CA VAL A 19 -21.88 -4.73 14.73
C VAL A 19 -21.94 -3.21 14.74
N TRP A 20 -20.83 -2.57 15.00
CA TRP A 20 -20.72 -1.13 14.93
C TRP A 20 -20.92 -0.71 13.48
N ALA A 21 -21.90 0.14 13.22
CA ALA A 21 -22.25 0.65 11.88
C ALA A 21 -21.10 1.44 11.19
N GLY A 22 -19.98 1.71 11.89
CA GLY A 22 -18.81 2.40 11.37
C GLY A 22 -17.69 1.50 10.81
N ASP A 23 -17.72 0.18 11.05
CA ASP A 23 -16.62 -0.71 10.57
C ASP A 23 -16.73 -1.06 9.08
N ALA A 24 -17.92 -1.00 8.50
CA ALA A 24 -18.14 -1.34 7.09
C ALA A 24 -17.58 -0.30 6.13
N ASP A 25 -17.49 0.97 6.57
CA ASP A 25 -16.99 2.07 5.73
C ASP A 25 -15.47 2.18 5.73
N ARG A 26 -14.83 1.63 6.74
CA ARG A 26 -13.37 1.68 6.90
C ARG A 26 -12.67 0.77 5.89
N ILE A 27 -11.51 1.25 5.40
CA ILE A 27 -10.63 0.44 4.56
C ILE A 27 -10.25 -0.86 5.28
N GLN A 28 -10.51 -2.00 4.65
CA GLN A 28 -10.27 -3.34 5.19
C GLN A 28 -10.10 -4.33 4.04
N PRO A 29 -9.53 -5.54 4.28
CA PRO A 29 -9.54 -6.59 3.27
C PRO A 29 -10.98 -6.92 2.84
N ASP A 30 -11.22 -7.04 1.53
CA ASP A 30 -12.53 -7.38 0.98
C ASP A 30 -12.95 -8.78 1.47
N PRO A 31 -14.09 -8.92 2.16
CA PRO A 31 -14.53 -10.21 2.68
C PRO A 31 -14.84 -11.25 1.60
N ALA A 32 -15.18 -10.82 0.39
CA ALA A 32 -15.43 -11.71 -0.74
C ALA A 32 -14.12 -12.17 -1.42
N ASN A 33 -13.11 -11.29 -1.48
CA ASN A 33 -11.79 -11.61 -2.00
C ASN A 33 -10.68 -10.86 -1.24
N PRO A 34 -10.15 -11.42 -0.14
CA PRO A 34 -9.18 -10.74 0.71
C PRO A 34 -7.81 -10.42 0.06
N TYR A 35 -7.61 -10.75 -1.21
CA TYR A 35 -6.49 -10.24 -2.00
C TYR A 35 -6.65 -8.77 -2.38
N TYR A 36 -7.86 -8.21 -2.27
CA TYR A 36 -8.17 -6.81 -2.55
C TYR A 36 -8.65 -6.08 -1.29
N TRP A 37 -8.81 -4.77 -1.40
CA TRP A 37 -9.38 -3.91 -0.38
C TRP A 37 -10.88 -3.72 -0.60
N GLN A 38 -11.60 -3.46 0.49
CA GLN A 38 -12.95 -2.89 0.51
C GLN A 38 -12.88 -1.52 1.20
N PHE A 39 -13.60 -0.54 0.67
CA PHE A 39 -13.76 0.78 1.27
C PHE A 39 -15.19 1.27 1.05
N LYS A 40 -15.84 1.77 2.10
CA LYS A 40 -17.26 2.17 2.05
C LYS A 40 -18.20 1.07 1.53
N GLY A 41 -17.90 -0.18 1.90
CA GLY A 41 -18.69 -1.34 1.49
C GLY A 41 -18.41 -1.89 0.09
N GLU A 42 -17.58 -1.21 -0.73
CA GLU A 42 -17.29 -1.59 -2.11
C GLU A 42 -15.84 -2.06 -2.30
N PRO A 43 -15.62 -3.09 -3.12
CA PRO A 43 -14.26 -3.50 -3.48
C PRO A 43 -13.49 -2.36 -4.16
N VAL A 44 -12.23 -2.16 -3.81
CA VAL A 44 -11.42 -1.08 -4.33
C VAL A 44 -10.01 -1.52 -4.69
N LEU A 45 -9.55 -1.12 -5.89
CA LEU A 45 -8.16 -1.19 -6.29
C LEU A 45 -7.50 0.17 -6.03
N LEU A 46 -6.35 0.16 -5.34
CA LEU A 46 -5.63 1.37 -4.99
C LEU A 46 -4.58 1.72 -6.04
N LEU A 47 -4.77 2.84 -6.73
CA LEU A 47 -3.89 3.36 -7.79
C LEU A 47 -3.38 4.75 -7.42
N GLY A 48 -2.08 5.00 -7.60
CA GLY A 48 -1.58 6.31 -7.21
C GLY A 48 -0.22 6.72 -7.74
N GLY A 49 0.20 7.88 -7.25
CA GLY A 49 1.50 8.52 -7.48
C GLY A 49 1.60 9.79 -6.65
N SER A 50 2.80 10.20 -6.28
CA SER A 50 3.00 11.48 -5.60
C SER A 50 4.39 12.08 -5.84
N VAL A 51 4.48 13.41 -5.68
CA VAL A 51 5.72 14.16 -5.87
C VAL A 51 6.70 14.01 -4.72
N GLU A 52 6.19 13.68 -3.50
CA GLU A 52 6.97 13.51 -2.29
C GLU A 52 6.52 12.31 -1.47
N ASP A 53 7.37 11.87 -0.54
CA ASP A 53 7.07 10.81 0.42
C ASP A 53 6.31 11.32 1.63
N ASN A 54 6.67 12.51 2.13
CA ASN A 54 6.04 13.21 3.23
C ASN A 54 5.02 14.22 2.69
N LEU A 55 4.04 13.72 1.97
CA LEU A 55 3.10 14.48 1.14
C LEU A 55 2.34 15.57 1.92
N PHE A 56 2.11 15.40 3.22
CA PHE A 56 1.45 16.41 4.04
C PHE A 56 2.27 17.71 4.23
N GLN A 57 3.53 17.72 3.83
CA GLN A 57 4.44 18.87 3.97
C GLN A 57 4.57 19.73 2.71
N ILE A 58 4.04 19.28 1.56
CA ILE A 58 4.13 20.04 0.31
C ILE A 58 3.24 21.29 0.34
N PRO A 59 3.62 22.38 -0.35
CA PRO A 59 2.84 23.63 -0.31
C PRO A 59 1.47 23.50 -1.00
N ASP A 60 1.38 22.85 -2.15
CA ASP A 60 0.17 22.81 -2.98
C ASP A 60 -0.57 21.47 -2.85
N LEU A 61 -0.77 21.00 -1.63
CA LEU A 61 -1.41 19.72 -1.36
C LEU A 61 -2.80 19.54 -2.02
N PRO A 62 -3.75 20.48 -1.93
CA PRO A 62 -5.06 20.30 -2.58
C PRO A 62 -4.96 20.13 -4.07
N ALA A 63 -4.17 20.94 -4.77
CA ALA A 63 -3.98 20.83 -6.23
C ALA A 63 -3.34 19.49 -6.63
N HIS A 64 -2.39 18.98 -5.83
CA HIS A 64 -1.80 17.67 -6.03
C HIS A 64 -2.83 16.54 -5.92
N LEU A 65 -3.66 16.58 -4.87
CA LEU A 65 -4.72 15.59 -4.64
C LEU A 65 -5.82 15.67 -5.70
N ASP A 66 -6.19 16.87 -6.16
CA ASP A 66 -7.14 17.07 -7.27
C ASP A 66 -6.61 16.47 -8.56
N ALA A 67 -5.33 16.67 -8.88
CA ALA A 67 -4.69 16.09 -10.05
C ALA A 67 -4.64 14.55 -10.00
N LEU A 68 -4.45 13.98 -8.81
CA LEU A 68 -4.50 12.53 -8.60
C LEU A 68 -5.94 11.99 -8.79
N ALA A 69 -6.92 12.59 -8.13
CA ALA A 69 -8.33 12.20 -8.23
C ALA A 69 -8.84 12.35 -9.66
N ALA A 70 -8.53 13.45 -10.35
CA ALA A 70 -8.88 13.67 -11.76
C ALA A 70 -8.28 12.60 -12.68
N ALA A 71 -7.15 11.99 -12.32
CA ALA A 71 -6.58 10.86 -13.03
C ALA A 71 -7.23 9.51 -12.66
N GLY A 72 -8.24 9.47 -11.79
CA GLY A 72 -8.83 8.23 -11.27
C GLY A 72 -7.97 7.53 -10.20
N GLY A 73 -6.96 8.23 -9.66
CA GLY A 73 -6.13 7.74 -8.57
C GLY A 73 -6.80 7.96 -7.22
N ASN A 74 -6.58 7.03 -6.32
CA ASN A 74 -7.20 6.99 -4.99
C ASN A 74 -6.24 6.50 -3.90
N TYR A 75 -4.92 6.63 -4.11
CA TYR A 75 -3.93 6.10 -3.18
C TYR A 75 -2.69 6.96 -3.08
N VAL A 76 -2.31 7.28 -1.85
CA VAL A 76 -1.07 7.98 -1.54
C VAL A 76 -0.34 7.32 -0.38
N ARG A 77 0.96 7.56 -0.32
CA ARG A 77 1.86 7.22 0.76
C ARG A 77 2.17 8.50 1.56
N CYS A 78 2.38 8.36 2.85
CA CYS A 78 2.79 9.45 3.71
C CYS A 78 3.83 8.96 4.72
N THR A 79 5.10 9.33 4.57
CA THR A 79 6.10 9.16 5.63
C THR A 79 5.97 10.29 6.65
N MET A 80 6.11 9.97 7.93
CA MET A 80 6.12 10.99 9.00
C MET A 80 7.50 11.66 9.10
N SER A 81 8.02 12.09 7.96
CA SER A 81 9.33 12.71 7.79
C SER A 81 9.26 14.24 7.73
N TRP A 82 10.38 14.87 8.04
CA TRP A 82 10.56 16.33 7.94
C TRP A 82 11.89 16.71 7.25
N ARG A 83 12.48 15.76 6.52
CA ARG A 83 13.84 15.85 5.97
C ARG A 83 14.01 16.79 4.80
N ASP A 84 12.96 17.00 4.00
CA ASP A 84 13.05 17.77 2.76
C ASP A 84 12.95 19.29 3.03
N GLU A 85 13.41 20.11 2.08
CA GLU A 85 13.42 21.55 2.19
C GLU A 85 11.99 22.12 2.40
N GLY A 86 11.85 23.11 3.27
CA GLY A 86 10.54 23.70 3.61
C GLY A 86 9.70 22.89 4.59
N ASN A 87 10.16 21.70 5.00
CA ASN A 87 9.48 20.88 5.98
C ASN A 87 9.74 21.36 7.41
N VAL A 88 8.78 21.14 8.28
CA VAL A 88 8.87 21.50 9.70
C VAL A 88 9.00 20.22 10.55
N PRO A 89 9.73 20.26 11.68
CA PRO A 89 9.89 19.11 12.57
C PRO A 89 8.65 18.89 13.45
N PRO A 90 8.45 17.66 13.97
CA PRO A 90 7.25 17.29 14.75
C PRO A 90 7.21 17.88 16.16
N PHE A 91 8.33 18.35 16.70
CA PHE A 91 8.44 18.87 18.06
C PHE A 91 8.80 20.35 18.08
N ALA A 92 8.35 21.05 19.12
CA ALA A 92 8.64 22.46 19.31
C ALA A 92 10.09 22.68 19.77
N ARG A 93 10.68 23.79 19.33
CA ARG A 93 12.00 24.20 19.82
C ARG A 93 11.91 24.83 21.22
N LYS A 94 13.00 24.65 21.97
CA LYS A 94 13.32 25.32 23.20
C LYS A 94 14.75 25.85 23.12
N GLY A 95 14.91 27.10 22.69
CA GLY A 95 16.20 27.62 22.28
C GLY A 95 16.70 26.91 21.02
N GLU A 96 17.96 26.44 21.05
CA GLU A 96 18.58 25.71 19.94
C GLU A 96 18.19 24.22 19.87
N THR A 97 17.56 23.68 20.90
CA THR A 97 17.18 22.28 21.02
C THR A 97 15.66 22.09 20.88
N TYR A 98 15.20 20.84 20.94
CA TYR A 98 13.78 20.47 20.93
C TYR A 98 13.31 20.07 22.31
N ASP A 99 12.01 20.23 22.54
CA ASP A 99 11.31 19.67 23.67
C ASP A 99 10.35 18.56 23.20
N LEU A 100 10.71 17.29 23.43
CA LEU A 100 9.92 16.13 22.99
C LEU A 100 8.59 15.98 23.75
N GLU A 101 8.35 16.80 24.77
CA GLU A 101 7.06 16.88 25.45
C GLU A 101 6.15 17.96 24.83
N ARG A 102 6.65 18.73 23.88
CA ARG A 102 5.90 19.80 23.20
C ARG A 102 5.89 19.58 21.69
N PHE A 103 4.73 19.30 21.15
CA PHE A 103 4.53 19.15 19.72
C PHE A 103 4.61 20.50 18.97
N ASN A 104 5.16 20.49 17.77
CA ASN A 104 5.12 21.63 16.85
C ASN A 104 3.72 21.74 16.23
N PRO A 105 2.93 22.78 16.55
CA PRO A 105 1.56 22.85 16.06
C PRO A 105 1.45 22.89 14.54
N GLU A 106 2.43 23.47 13.84
CA GLU A 106 2.41 23.56 12.38
C GLU A 106 2.58 22.20 11.71
N PHE A 107 3.50 21.32 12.19
CA PHE A 107 3.64 19.97 11.67
C PHE A 107 2.33 19.18 11.76
N TRP A 108 1.71 19.22 12.93
CA TRP A 108 0.49 18.44 13.18
C TRP A 108 -0.74 19.04 12.50
N ARG A 109 -0.81 20.37 12.34
CA ARG A 109 -1.84 21.04 11.55
C ARG A 109 -1.74 20.63 10.06
N ARG A 110 -0.53 20.59 9.48
CA ARG A 110 -0.33 20.10 8.10
C ARG A 110 -0.79 18.66 7.96
N PHE A 111 -0.45 17.79 8.92
CA PHE A 111 -0.88 16.40 8.91
C PHE A 111 -2.40 16.24 9.03
N GLU A 112 -3.05 16.99 9.91
CA GLU A 112 -4.51 17.01 10.07
C GLU A 112 -5.20 17.50 8.79
N THR A 113 -4.68 18.58 8.18
CA THR A 113 -5.16 19.08 6.89
C THR A 113 -5.04 18.01 5.80
N PHE A 114 -3.92 17.30 5.74
CA PHE A 114 -3.70 16.22 4.78
C PHE A 114 -4.75 15.11 4.92
N LEU A 115 -5.03 14.66 6.14
CA LEU A 115 -6.05 13.64 6.40
C LEU A 115 -7.44 14.13 5.98
N ALA A 116 -7.78 15.38 6.29
CA ALA A 116 -9.06 15.97 5.89
C ALA A 116 -9.18 16.11 4.35
N GLU A 117 -8.12 16.55 3.68
CA GLU A 117 -8.12 16.75 2.23
C GLU A 117 -8.14 15.41 1.45
N THR A 118 -7.48 14.37 1.96
CA THR A 118 -7.55 13.02 1.38
C THR A 118 -8.93 12.38 1.60
N ALA A 119 -9.53 12.55 2.78
CA ALA A 119 -10.89 12.09 3.08
C ALA A 119 -11.96 12.67 2.13
N LYS A 120 -11.88 13.98 1.84
CA LYS A 120 -12.81 14.64 0.90
C LYS A 120 -12.82 14.05 -0.50
N ARG A 121 -11.74 13.35 -0.89
CA ARG A 121 -11.53 12.81 -2.24
C ARG A 121 -11.53 11.29 -2.28
N ASP A 122 -11.86 10.63 -1.18
CA ASP A 122 -11.79 9.15 -1.03
C ASP A 122 -10.41 8.58 -1.40
N ILE A 123 -9.34 9.32 -1.08
CA ILE A 123 -7.96 8.91 -1.31
C ILE A 123 -7.45 8.17 -0.07
N ILE A 124 -7.16 6.89 -0.22
CA ILE A 124 -6.59 6.05 0.84
C ILE A 124 -5.14 6.47 1.10
N VAL A 125 -4.80 6.57 2.39
CA VAL A 125 -3.46 6.97 2.86
C VAL A 125 -2.77 5.78 3.52
N GLN A 126 -1.59 5.38 3.04
CA GLN A 126 -0.70 4.51 3.80
C GLN A 126 0.32 5.37 4.57
N ILE A 127 0.19 5.43 5.88
CA ILE A 127 1.13 6.13 6.76
C ILE A 127 2.30 5.21 7.10
N GLU A 128 3.52 5.66 6.87
CA GLU A 128 4.75 5.04 7.37
C GLU A 128 5.18 5.78 8.62
N VAL A 129 4.97 5.13 9.77
CA VAL A 129 5.09 5.75 11.10
C VAL A 129 6.52 6.21 11.37
N TRP A 130 7.50 5.36 11.07
CA TRP A 130 8.91 5.66 11.25
C TRP A 130 9.62 5.78 9.91
N ALA A 131 10.01 7.00 9.58
CA ALA A 131 10.80 7.29 8.40
C ALA A 131 12.27 6.92 8.67
N THR A 132 12.64 5.65 8.50
CA THR A 132 13.92 5.06 8.88
C THR A 132 15.12 5.93 8.49
N PHE A 133 15.08 6.56 7.31
CA PHE A 133 16.17 7.40 6.83
C PHE A 133 16.40 8.68 7.65
N ASP A 134 15.43 9.15 8.43
CA ASP A 134 15.59 10.34 9.28
C ASP A 134 16.46 10.08 10.53
N TYR A 135 16.81 8.82 10.81
CA TYR A 135 17.50 8.39 12.02
C TYR A 135 18.96 7.97 11.80
N TYR A 136 19.57 8.38 10.67
CA TYR A 136 20.95 8.04 10.30
C TYR A 136 21.65 9.23 9.65
N ARG A 137 23.00 9.26 9.72
CA ARG A 137 23.88 10.25 9.09
C ARG A 137 23.48 11.69 9.43
N ASP A 138 23.49 12.58 8.47
CA ASP A 138 23.18 14.01 8.65
C ASP A 138 21.75 14.25 9.15
N LEU A 139 20.82 13.36 8.79
CA LEU A 139 19.44 13.44 9.29
C LEU A 139 19.35 13.09 10.77
N TRP A 140 20.11 12.07 11.23
CA TRP A 140 20.23 11.78 12.67
C TRP A 140 20.91 12.93 13.41
N ASP A 141 21.90 13.56 12.79
CA ASP A 141 22.64 14.65 13.41
C ASP A 141 21.74 15.83 13.81
N ARG A 142 20.68 16.08 13.09
CA ARG A 142 19.66 17.12 13.34
C ARG A 142 18.31 16.60 13.87
N ASN A 143 18.18 15.28 14.10
CA ASN A 143 16.95 14.66 14.53
C ASN A 143 16.58 15.08 15.96
N PRO A 144 15.30 15.42 16.25
CA PRO A 144 14.85 15.75 17.61
C PRO A 144 15.13 14.65 18.65
N PHE A 145 15.08 13.39 18.27
CA PHE A 145 15.38 12.26 19.15
C PHE A 145 16.87 12.05 19.41
N ASN A 146 17.76 12.71 18.68
CA ASN A 146 19.18 12.67 19.03
C ASN A 146 19.41 13.36 20.36
N PRO A 147 20.09 12.72 21.35
CA PRO A 147 20.27 13.29 22.69
C PRO A 147 20.91 14.68 22.73
N LYS A 148 21.71 15.04 21.73
CA LYS A 148 22.32 16.39 21.64
C LYS A 148 21.33 17.47 21.23
N ASN A 149 20.18 17.10 20.65
CA ASN A 149 19.22 18.02 20.07
C ASN A 149 17.96 18.22 20.91
N ASN A 150 17.82 17.54 22.07
CA ASN A 150 16.63 17.71 22.93
C ASN A 150 17.00 17.97 24.40
N VAL A 151 16.04 18.53 25.13
CA VAL A 151 16.20 18.83 26.56
C VAL A 151 15.72 17.70 27.48
N ASN A 152 15.21 16.59 26.95
CA ASN A 152 14.43 15.62 27.70
C ASN A 152 15.30 14.46 28.23
N TYR A 153 16.44 14.18 27.60
CA TYR A 153 17.39 13.16 28.04
C TYR A 153 18.79 13.37 27.46
N SER A 154 19.77 12.90 28.18
CA SER A 154 21.17 12.80 27.74
C SER A 154 21.43 11.50 26.98
N ALA A 155 22.61 11.38 26.33
CA ALA A 155 23.07 10.12 25.73
C ALA A 155 23.20 8.99 26.76
N ARG A 156 23.59 9.30 27.98
CA ARG A 156 23.74 8.31 29.09
C ARG A 156 22.36 7.76 29.50
N GLU A 157 21.35 8.63 29.63
CA GLU A 157 20.02 8.22 30.08
C GLU A 157 19.26 7.46 28.99
N SER A 158 19.39 7.90 27.75
CA SER A 158 18.69 7.30 26.61
C SER A 158 19.36 6.04 26.06
N GLY A 159 20.69 5.91 26.22
CA GLY A 159 21.49 4.88 25.56
C GLY A 159 21.64 5.09 24.05
N LEU A 160 21.18 6.23 23.52
CA LEU A 160 21.25 6.52 22.09
C LEU A 160 22.61 7.08 21.67
N PRO A 161 23.11 6.70 20.46
CA PRO A 161 24.35 7.25 19.94
C PRO A 161 24.16 8.72 19.51
N LEU A 162 25.20 9.55 19.73
CA LEU A 162 25.21 10.93 19.23
C LEU A 162 25.43 11.01 17.72
N VAL A 163 26.12 10.02 17.14
CA VAL A 163 26.47 9.95 15.73
C VAL A 163 26.20 8.56 15.19
N VAL A 164 25.53 8.48 14.05
CA VAL A 164 25.31 7.25 13.29
C VAL A 164 25.76 7.48 11.85
N LYS A 165 26.89 6.88 11.46
CA LYS A 165 27.52 7.10 10.15
C LYS A 165 27.06 6.11 9.07
N THR A 166 26.42 5.03 9.46
CA THR A 166 26.08 3.92 8.58
C THR A 166 24.89 4.21 7.69
N HIS A 167 24.69 3.36 6.68
CA HIS A 167 23.46 3.37 5.90
C HIS A 167 22.27 2.93 6.78
N PRO A 168 21.08 3.51 6.63
CA PRO A 168 19.90 3.18 7.41
C PRO A 168 19.58 1.69 7.53
N THR A 169 19.88 0.91 6.49
CA THR A 169 19.59 -0.52 6.43
C THR A 169 20.54 -1.39 7.28
N ARG A 170 21.51 -0.81 7.99
CA ARG A 170 22.45 -1.57 8.85
C ARG A 170 22.05 -1.70 10.30
N THR A 171 20.94 -1.11 10.73
CA THR A 171 20.37 -1.27 12.08
C THR A 171 21.33 -0.88 13.24
N GLU A 172 22.13 0.16 13.08
CA GLU A 172 23.11 0.58 14.09
C GLU A 172 22.57 1.64 15.06
N ASN A 173 21.40 2.23 14.81
CA ASN A 173 20.78 3.18 15.73
C ASN A 173 19.90 2.44 16.75
N ASP A 174 20.25 2.55 18.03
CA ASP A 174 19.51 1.94 19.14
C ASP A 174 18.10 2.54 19.33
N PHE A 175 17.77 3.65 18.65
CA PHE A 175 16.41 4.16 18.53
C PHE A 175 15.41 3.06 18.14
N PHE A 176 15.81 2.16 17.22
CA PHE A 176 15.00 1.03 16.75
C PHE A 176 15.08 -0.21 17.65
N ARG A 177 15.64 -0.09 18.84
CA ARG A 177 15.75 -1.18 19.84
C ARG A 177 15.13 -0.81 21.17
N SER A 178 14.31 0.22 21.22
CA SER A 178 13.70 0.72 22.47
C SER A 178 12.58 -0.18 23.00
N ALA A 179 12.05 -1.10 22.18
CA ALA A 179 11.00 -2.05 22.59
C ALA A 179 11.43 -2.92 23.80
N PRO A 180 10.48 -3.34 24.68
CA PRO A 180 10.78 -4.12 25.89
C PRO A 180 11.55 -5.40 25.60
N GLU A 181 11.21 -6.11 24.51
CA GLU A 181 11.82 -7.37 24.12
C GLU A 181 13.19 -7.20 23.42
N ALA A 182 13.66 -5.94 23.26
CA ALA A 182 14.96 -5.61 22.70
C ALA A 182 15.89 -5.03 23.77
N LYS A 183 16.15 -3.73 23.78
CA LYS A 183 16.98 -3.05 24.78
C LYS A 183 16.21 -2.38 25.91
N ASP A 184 14.89 -2.35 25.82
CA ASP A 184 13.99 -1.71 26.80
C ASP A 184 14.38 -0.26 27.15
N LEU A 185 14.65 0.57 26.16
CA LEU A 185 15.05 1.95 26.36
C LEU A 185 13.85 2.81 26.77
N LYS A 186 13.41 2.69 28.02
CA LYS A 186 12.16 3.26 28.55
C LYS A 186 12.05 4.76 28.34
N VAL A 187 13.14 5.50 28.54
CA VAL A 187 13.16 6.97 28.36
C VAL A 187 12.88 7.35 26.92
N VAL A 188 13.50 6.66 25.95
CA VAL A 188 13.28 6.88 24.51
C VAL A 188 11.87 6.47 24.12
N ARG A 189 11.48 5.24 24.52
CA ARG A 189 10.16 4.66 24.16
C ARG A 189 9.01 5.54 24.63
N ARG A 190 9.07 6.13 25.82
CA ARG A 190 8.05 7.07 26.30
C ARG A 190 7.77 8.20 25.30
N HIS A 191 8.82 8.78 24.71
CA HIS A 191 8.64 9.87 23.72
C HIS A 191 8.22 9.35 22.34
N GLN A 192 8.65 8.15 21.97
CA GLN A 192 8.18 7.47 20.77
C GLN A 192 6.67 7.14 20.86
N GLU A 193 6.23 6.59 22.00
CA GLU A 193 4.80 6.30 22.24
C GLU A 193 3.96 7.58 22.18
N ARG A 194 4.41 8.68 22.79
CA ARG A 194 3.74 9.98 22.69
C ARG A 194 3.60 10.47 21.25
N PHE A 195 4.66 10.31 20.45
CA PHE A 195 4.61 10.67 19.02
C PHE A 195 3.55 9.85 18.27
N VAL A 196 3.56 8.53 18.46
CA VAL A 196 2.57 7.63 17.84
C VAL A 196 1.16 7.89 18.38
N GLU A 197 0.98 8.17 19.67
CA GLU A 197 -0.32 8.55 20.24
C GLU A 197 -0.87 9.83 19.60
N LYS A 198 -0.01 10.84 19.37
CA LYS A 198 -0.44 12.07 18.68
C LYS A 198 -0.83 11.81 17.23
N LEU A 199 -0.07 10.96 16.52
CA LEU A 199 -0.40 10.51 15.16
C LEU A 199 -1.76 9.82 15.14
N LEU A 200 -1.98 8.88 16.05
CA LEU A 200 -3.22 8.10 16.14
C LEU A 200 -4.42 8.96 16.53
N ALA A 201 -4.24 9.93 17.45
CA ALA A 201 -5.31 10.84 17.86
C ALA A 201 -5.87 11.65 16.66
N LEU A 202 -5.04 11.92 15.64
CA LEU A 202 -5.46 12.60 14.41
C LEU A 202 -5.94 11.63 13.33
N SER A 203 -5.35 10.44 13.22
CA SER A 203 -5.63 9.53 12.09
C SER A 203 -6.75 8.51 12.36
N LEU A 204 -6.97 8.07 13.59
CA LEU A 204 -8.02 7.08 13.92
C LEU A 204 -9.45 7.53 13.60
N PRO A 205 -9.81 8.83 13.70
CA PRO A 205 -11.13 9.28 13.27
C PRO A 205 -11.42 9.13 11.78
N HIS A 206 -10.41 8.81 10.96
CA HIS A 206 -10.53 8.69 9.52
C HIS A 206 -10.57 7.21 9.09
N ASP A 207 -11.49 6.87 8.18
CA ASP A 207 -11.73 5.50 7.73
C ASP A 207 -10.82 5.04 6.60
N HIS A 208 -10.08 5.95 5.98
CA HIS A 208 -9.26 5.76 4.77
C HIS A 208 -7.76 5.58 5.05
N VAL A 209 -7.37 5.15 6.26
CA VAL A 209 -5.96 5.10 6.68
C VAL A 209 -5.46 3.67 6.91
N LEU A 210 -4.32 3.34 6.29
CA LEU A 210 -3.52 2.14 6.48
C LEU A 210 -2.21 2.51 7.19
N TYR A 211 -1.66 1.61 8.00
CA TYR A 211 -0.41 1.86 8.74
C TYR A 211 0.69 0.89 8.33
N CYS A 212 1.86 1.44 8.02
CA CYS A 212 3.12 0.72 7.86
C CYS A 212 4.05 1.13 8.99
N MET A 213 4.69 0.19 9.65
CA MET A 213 5.52 0.53 10.83
C MET A 213 6.72 1.36 10.43
N ASP A 214 7.45 0.93 9.44
CA ASP A 214 8.66 1.61 8.97
C ASP A 214 8.65 1.84 7.44
N ASN A 215 9.47 2.78 7.01
CA ASN A 215 9.88 2.92 5.62
C ASN A 215 11.24 2.23 5.42
N GLU A 216 11.28 1.09 4.73
CA GLU A 216 12.52 0.35 4.39
C GLU A 216 13.36 -0.01 5.63
N THR A 217 12.82 -0.82 6.49
CA THR A 217 13.54 -1.24 7.70
C THR A 217 14.41 -2.47 7.48
N SER A 218 15.53 -2.54 8.20
CA SER A 218 16.31 -3.76 8.41
C SER A 218 16.46 -4.12 9.90
N VAL A 219 15.65 -3.46 10.73
CA VAL A 219 15.60 -3.73 12.17
C VAL A 219 15.06 -5.12 12.49
N THR A 220 15.12 -5.53 13.76
CA THR A 220 14.60 -6.83 14.17
C THR A 220 13.07 -6.87 14.05
N PRO A 221 12.46 -8.03 13.77
CA PRO A 221 11.01 -8.18 13.71
C PRO A 221 10.28 -7.75 14.99
N THR A 222 10.94 -7.81 16.14
CA THR A 222 10.43 -7.36 17.44
C THR A 222 10.00 -5.89 17.44
N TRP A 223 10.75 -5.02 16.75
CA TRP A 223 10.44 -3.60 16.65
C TRP A 223 9.10 -3.36 15.94
N GLY A 224 8.95 -3.85 14.72
CA GLY A 224 7.70 -3.70 13.95
C GLY A 224 6.50 -4.36 14.66
N ALA A 225 6.70 -5.54 15.26
CA ALA A 225 5.64 -6.24 16.02
C ALA A 225 5.18 -5.43 17.26
N TYR A 226 6.11 -4.78 17.96
CA TYR A 226 5.77 -3.89 19.07
C TYR A 226 4.85 -2.74 18.63
N TRP A 227 5.22 -2.03 17.56
CA TRP A 227 4.43 -0.91 17.07
C TRP A 227 3.10 -1.35 16.47
N ALA A 228 3.04 -2.45 15.76
CA ALA A 228 1.80 -3.03 15.27
C ALA A 228 0.83 -3.36 16.42
N ALA A 229 1.34 -3.96 17.50
CA ALA A 229 0.55 -4.24 18.71
C ALA A 229 0.12 -2.96 19.43
N PHE A 230 1.01 -1.96 19.53
CA PHE A 230 0.72 -0.66 20.15
C PHE A 230 -0.41 0.06 19.40
N ILE A 231 -0.30 0.20 18.08
CA ILE A 231 -1.29 0.86 17.24
C ILE A 231 -2.65 0.16 17.33
N ARG A 232 -2.68 -1.18 17.21
CA ARG A 232 -3.93 -1.94 17.32
C ARG A 232 -4.60 -1.81 18.70
N ARG A 233 -3.81 -1.80 19.77
CA ARG A 233 -4.35 -1.58 21.12
C ARG A 233 -5.00 -0.20 21.23
N LYS A 234 -4.29 0.86 20.82
CA LYS A 234 -4.82 2.23 20.84
C LYS A 234 -6.05 2.41 19.95
N ALA A 235 -6.06 1.78 18.78
CA ALA A 235 -7.23 1.77 17.91
C ALA A 235 -8.43 1.07 18.57
N LYS A 236 -8.22 -0.10 19.19
CA LYS A 236 -9.25 -0.81 19.93
C LYS A 236 -9.79 0.01 21.10
N ASP A 237 -8.93 0.68 21.86
CA ASP A 237 -9.32 1.56 22.96
C ASP A 237 -10.16 2.76 22.47
N ALA A 238 -9.95 3.21 21.24
CA ALA A 238 -10.73 4.23 20.56
C ALA A 238 -11.95 3.67 19.80
N GLY A 239 -12.24 2.37 19.88
CA GLY A 239 -13.39 1.74 19.20
C GLY A 239 -13.18 1.59 17.69
N ALA A 240 -11.94 1.59 17.20
CA ALA A 240 -11.61 1.50 15.76
C ALA A 240 -10.84 0.19 15.46
N ARG A 241 -11.03 -0.32 14.24
CA ARG A 241 -10.18 -1.37 13.64
C ARG A 241 -9.21 -0.72 12.68
N VAL A 242 -7.97 -1.22 12.61
CA VAL A 242 -6.94 -0.71 11.71
C VAL A 242 -6.17 -1.84 11.05
N GLU A 243 -5.71 -1.57 9.84
CA GLU A 243 -4.89 -2.50 9.06
C GLU A 243 -3.42 -2.06 9.13
N VAL A 244 -2.53 -3.02 9.39
CA VAL A 244 -1.11 -2.74 9.64
C VAL A 244 -0.20 -3.68 8.85
N THR A 245 0.97 -3.15 8.44
CA THR A 245 2.04 -3.88 7.75
C THR A 245 3.42 -3.40 8.17
N GLU A 246 4.44 -4.03 7.60
CA GLU A 246 5.84 -3.62 7.71
C GLU A 246 6.50 -3.64 6.33
N MET A 247 7.34 -2.65 6.03
CA MET A 247 8.12 -2.56 4.79
C MET A 247 9.60 -2.85 5.07
N TRP A 248 10.05 -4.03 4.67
CA TRP A 248 11.44 -4.44 4.79
C TRP A 248 12.31 -3.88 3.66
N ASP A 249 13.59 -3.62 3.94
CA ASP A 249 14.54 -3.04 2.98
C ASP A 249 15.05 -4.04 1.92
N LYS A 250 14.97 -5.33 2.15
CA LYS A 250 15.55 -6.34 1.25
C LYS A 250 14.81 -6.41 -0.08
N TRP A 251 15.53 -6.14 -1.17
CA TRP A 251 15.00 -6.10 -2.53
C TRP A 251 14.52 -7.46 -3.08
N ASP A 252 15.01 -8.56 -2.52
CA ASP A 252 14.54 -9.90 -2.88
C ASP A 252 13.41 -10.31 -1.93
N LEU A 253 12.19 -10.44 -2.43
CA LEU A 253 11.04 -10.88 -1.64
C LEU A 253 11.20 -12.31 -1.09
N ALA A 254 12.14 -13.11 -1.60
CA ALA A 254 12.48 -14.42 -1.05
C ALA A 254 13.43 -14.34 0.16
N HIS A 255 13.99 -13.17 0.46
CA HIS A 255 14.88 -12.99 1.60
C HIS A 255 14.15 -13.27 2.92
N PRO A 256 14.78 -14.00 3.89
CA PRO A 256 14.13 -14.38 5.14
C PRO A 256 13.55 -13.24 5.97
N GLN A 257 14.04 -12.01 5.83
CA GLN A 257 13.52 -10.84 6.53
C GLN A 257 12.03 -10.59 6.22
N HIS A 258 11.59 -10.81 4.98
CA HIS A 258 10.18 -10.68 4.61
C HIS A 258 9.27 -11.73 5.27
N ASN A 259 9.84 -12.84 5.78
CA ASN A 259 9.09 -13.86 6.50
C ASN A 259 8.39 -13.28 7.74
N ALA A 260 9.00 -12.27 8.37
CA ALA A 260 8.41 -11.59 9.52
C ALA A 260 7.05 -10.95 9.22
N THR A 261 6.74 -10.62 7.95
CA THR A 261 5.42 -10.15 7.54
C THR A 261 4.60 -11.27 6.90
N PHE A 262 5.18 -12.01 5.95
CA PHE A 262 4.45 -13.05 5.22
C PHE A 262 3.91 -14.16 6.11
N ASP A 263 4.66 -14.60 7.13
CA ASP A 263 4.33 -15.74 7.98
C ASP A 263 3.57 -15.32 9.26
N HIS A 264 3.34 -14.02 9.47
CA HIS A 264 2.70 -13.51 10.68
C HIS A 264 1.38 -12.75 10.41
N PRO A 265 0.33 -13.44 9.87
CA PRO A 265 -0.96 -12.80 9.54
C PRO A 265 -1.69 -12.22 10.74
N LYS A 266 -1.43 -12.72 11.96
CA LYS A 266 -2.01 -12.15 13.19
C LYS A 266 -1.39 -10.80 13.56
N THR A 267 -0.14 -10.57 13.18
CA THR A 267 0.57 -9.30 13.42
C THR A 267 0.33 -8.31 12.30
N TYR A 268 0.39 -8.76 11.05
CA TYR A 268 0.30 -7.90 9.87
C TYR A 268 -0.87 -8.32 8.98
N SER A 269 -1.85 -7.46 8.87
CA SER A 269 -3.10 -7.73 8.17
C SER A 269 -3.05 -7.47 6.66
N PHE A 270 -1.98 -6.85 6.18
CA PHE A 270 -1.65 -6.76 4.76
C PHE A 270 -0.13 -6.80 4.55
N ILE A 271 0.32 -6.87 3.32
CA ILE A 271 1.71 -7.07 2.96
C ILE A 271 2.18 -5.95 2.05
N ASP A 272 3.31 -5.32 2.39
CA ASP A 272 4.01 -4.44 1.48
C ASP A 272 5.07 -5.22 0.70
N ILE A 273 5.02 -5.13 -0.65
CA ILE A 273 5.96 -5.75 -1.57
C ILE A 273 6.75 -4.71 -2.38
N SER A 274 6.83 -3.48 -1.91
CA SER A 274 7.44 -2.36 -2.64
C SER A 274 8.89 -2.62 -3.05
N GLN A 275 9.62 -3.41 -2.29
CA GLN A 275 11.02 -3.76 -2.60
C GLN A 275 11.19 -4.67 -3.83
N ASN A 276 10.13 -5.22 -4.38
CA ASN A 276 10.18 -5.92 -5.67
C ASN A 276 10.60 -5.01 -6.84
N ASN A 277 10.66 -3.71 -6.63
CA ASN A 277 11.08 -2.71 -7.61
C ASN A 277 12.47 -2.90 -8.22
N HIS A 278 13.34 -3.65 -7.58
CA HIS A 278 14.66 -3.97 -8.12
C HIS A 278 14.63 -5.01 -9.25
N ASN A 279 13.48 -5.66 -9.46
CA ASN A 279 13.28 -6.66 -10.49
C ASN A 279 12.56 -6.05 -11.71
N LYS A 280 12.79 -6.65 -12.89
CA LYS A 280 12.23 -6.24 -14.17
C LYS A 280 11.58 -7.43 -14.89
N GLY A 281 10.75 -7.15 -15.89
CA GLY A 281 10.16 -8.13 -16.78
C GLY A 281 9.49 -9.28 -16.04
N GLN A 282 9.63 -10.48 -16.58
CA GLN A 282 9.03 -11.71 -16.04
C GLN A 282 9.39 -11.94 -14.57
N ARG A 283 10.66 -11.72 -14.18
CA ARG A 283 11.13 -11.93 -12.81
C ARG A 283 10.35 -11.07 -11.79
N HIS A 284 9.98 -9.83 -12.13
CA HIS A 284 9.17 -8.99 -11.26
C HIS A 284 7.80 -9.62 -10.99
N TYR A 285 7.15 -10.16 -12.03
CA TYR A 285 5.87 -10.84 -11.91
C TYR A 285 5.99 -12.15 -11.14
N ASP A 286 6.97 -12.98 -11.45
CA ASP A 286 7.15 -14.31 -10.83
C ASP A 286 7.43 -14.22 -9.32
N ASN A 287 8.24 -13.24 -8.89
CA ASN A 287 8.49 -12.98 -7.48
C ASN A 287 7.19 -12.66 -6.73
N MET A 288 6.36 -11.80 -7.30
CA MET A 288 5.06 -11.45 -6.73
C MET A 288 4.13 -12.67 -6.68
N GLN A 289 4.02 -13.46 -7.77
CA GLN A 289 3.19 -14.66 -7.80
C GLN A 289 3.66 -15.73 -6.80
N LYS A 290 4.96 -15.85 -6.58
CA LYS A 290 5.52 -16.71 -5.53
C LYS A 290 5.00 -16.32 -4.15
N GLN A 291 4.98 -15.03 -3.84
CA GLN A 291 4.48 -14.56 -2.54
C GLN A 291 2.95 -14.66 -2.45
N ARG A 292 2.23 -14.39 -3.53
CA ARG A 292 0.78 -14.59 -3.59
C ARG A 292 0.39 -16.05 -3.25
N ARG A 293 1.10 -17.03 -3.81
CA ARG A 293 0.90 -18.45 -3.47
C ARG A 293 1.27 -18.76 -2.02
N ARG A 294 2.33 -18.15 -1.49
CA ARG A 294 2.76 -18.33 -0.09
C ARG A 294 1.67 -17.94 0.91
N ILE A 295 0.96 -16.86 0.66
CA ILE A 295 -0.09 -16.36 1.56
C ILE A 295 -1.46 -16.98 1.31
N ALA A 296 -1.60 -17.97 0.41
CA ALA A 296 -2.89 -18.58 0.07
C ALA A 296 -3.61 -19.23 1.27
N GLY A 297 -2.86 -19.66 2.30
CA GLY A 297 -3.43 -20.18 3.56
C GLY A 297 -3.91 -19.10 4.55
N ALA A 298 -3.56 -17.83 4.31
CA ALA A 298 -3.98 -16.66 5.11
C ALA A 298 -3.97 -15.42 4.22
N VAL A 299 -4.92 -15.40 3.29
CA VAL A 299 -5.03 -14.38 2.24
C VAL A 299 -5.17 -12.98 2.82
N ARG A 300 -4.40 -12.05 2.25
CA ARG A 300 -4.37 -10.63 2.63
C ARG A 300 -4.01 -9.76 1.43
N PRO A 301 -4.39 -8.47 1.40
CA PRO A 301 -3.97 -7.57 0.35
C PRO A 301 -2.44 -7.46 0.24
N MET A 302 -1.92 -7.41 -0.99
CA MET A 302 -0.52 -7.09 -1.26
C MET A 302 -0.43 -5.70 -1.86
N ASN A 303 0.24 -4.78 -1.17
CA ASN A 303 0.44 -3.40 -1.60
C ASN A 303 1.83 -3.16 -2.19
N ASN A 304 1.90 -2.29 -3.18
CA ASN A 304 3.15 -1.71 -3.69
C ASN A 304 3.02 -0.18 -3.71
N VAL A 305 3.68 0.50 -2.77
CA VAL A 305 3.65 1.97 -2.64
C VAL A 305 4.82 2.67 -3.32
N LYS A 306 5.76 1.92 -3.91
CA LYS A 306 6.99 2.47 -4.50
C LYS A 306 7.30 1.81 -5.83
N VAL A 307 6.62 2.19 -6.90
CA VAL A 307 7.03 1.78 -8.24
C VAL A 307 8.17 2.68 -8.70
N TYR A 308 9.38 2.13 -8.73
CA TYR A 308 10.59 2.78 -9.23
C TYR A 308 10.69 2.69 -10.75
N GLY A 309 11.57 3.50 -11.31
CA GLY A 309 11.84 3.61 -12.73
C GLY A 309 11.57 5.05 -13.20
N ALA A 310 12.65 5.81 -13.38
CA ALA A 310 12.65 7.19 -13.87
C ALA A 310 13.72 7.35 -14.92
N ASP A 311 13.51 8.20 -15.89
CA ASP A 311 14.52 8.46 -16.93
C ASP A 311 15.84 8.90 -16.28
N GLY A 312 16.93 8.17 -16.57
CA GLY A 312 18.23 8.36 -15.93
C GLY A 312 18.39 7.71 -14.54
N GLY A 313 17.40 7.05 -14.00
CA GLY A 313 17.44 6.40 -12.69
C GLY A 313 18.13 5.03 -12.67
N ARG A 314 18.77 4.70 -11.54
CA ARG A 314 19.44 3.39 -11.35
C ARG A 314 18.49 2.17 -11.32
N PHE A 315 17.21 2.38 -11.13
CA PHE A 315 16.18 1.32 -11.07
C PHE A 315 15.52 1.03 -12.42
N GLY A 316 16.16 1.45 -13.51
CA GLY A 316 15.62 1.40 -14.85
C GLY A 316 14.99 2.75 -15.26
N ASP A 317 14.53 2.82 -16.50
CA ASP A 317 13.89 4.00 -17.05
C ASP A 317 12.39 4.08 -16.67
N SER A 318 11.73 5.13 -17.15
CA SER A 318 10.29 5.33 -16.90
C SER A 318 9.42 4.23 -17.53
N ARG A 319 9.89 3.55 -18.58
CA ARG A 319 9.19 2.40 -19.16
C ARG A 319 9.22 1.21 -18.21
N ASP A 320 10.38 0.90 -17.59
CA ASP A 320 10.47 -0.14 -16.55
C ASP A 320 9.50 0.15 -15.40
N GLY A 321 9.37 1.42 -14.99
CA GLY A 321 8.42 1.85 -13.97
C GLY A 321 6.97 1.58 -14.38
N ILE A 322 6.60 1.98 -15.59
CA ILE A 322 5.25 1.75 -16.12
C ILE A 322 4.93 0.27 -16.24
N GLU A 323 5.85 -0.54 -16.77
CA GLU A 323 5.67 -1.98 -16.87
C GLU A 323 5.53 -2.64 -15.49
N ARG A 324 6.26 -2.17 -14.45
CA ARG A 324 6.06 -2.65 -13.06
C ARG A 324 4.68 -2.29 -12.52
N PHE A 325 4.22 -1.07 -12.77
CA PHE A 325 2.90 -0.61 -12.35
C PHE A 325 1.81 -1.53 -12.91
N TRP A 326 1.83 -1.80 -14.21
CA TRP A 326 0.86 -2.68 -14.86
C TRP A 326 1.00 -4.15 -14.44
N ARG A 327 2.23 -4.66 -14.27
CA ARG A 327 2.44 -6.03 -13.75
C ARG A 327 1.92 -6.18 -12.31
N ASN A 328 1.95 -5.15 -11.49
CA ASN A 328 1.31 -5.19 -10.16
C ASN A 328 -0.21 -5.36 -10.29
N VAL A 329 -0.87 -4.60 -11.16
CA VAL A 329 -2.31 -4.74 -11.41
C VAL A 329 -2.63 -6.15 -11.91
N PHE A 330 -1.99 -6.59 -12.98
CA PHE A 330 -2.25 -7.90 -13.60
C PHE A 330 -1.71 -9.09 -12.79
N GLY A 331 -0.87 -8.84 -11.83
CA GLY A 331 -0.41 -9.81 -10.84
C GLY A 331 -1.30 -9.93 -9.61
N GLY A 332 -2.41 -9.17 -9.56
CA GLY A 332 -3.39 -9.21 -8.47
C GLY A 332 -2.89 -8.55 -7.19
N CYS A 333 -2.07 -7.49 -7.28
CA CYS A 333 -1.82 -6.60 -6.15
C CYS A 333 -3.06 -5.76 -5.85
N ALA A 334 -3.29 -5.48 -4.59
CA ALA A 334 -4.36 -4.62 -4.11
C ALA A 334 -4.04 -3.13 -4.30
N SER A 335 -2.76 -2.79 -4.51
CA SER A 335 -2.35 -1.43 -4.81
C SER A 335 -1.12 -1.37 -5.71
N THR A 336 -0.99 -0.25 -6.41
CA THR A 336 0.23 0.15 -7.11
C THR A 336 0.34 1.67 -7.18
N ARG A 337 1.51 2.23 -6.86
CA ARG A 337 1.73 3.68 -6.80
C ARG A 337 3.11 4.04 -7.33
N PHE A 338 3.19 4.99 -8.24
CA PHE A 338 4.46 5.56 -8.70
C PHE A 338 5.16 6.31 -7.56
N HIS A 339 6.44 6.00 -7.39
CA HIS A 339 7.29 6.68 -6.43
C HIS A 339 7.64 8.10 -6.90
N ARG A 340 8.09 8.95 -5.97
CA ARG A 340 8.49 10.33 -6.24
C ARG A 340 9.58 10.45 -7.32
N PRO A 341 9.77 11.64 -7.93
CA PRO A 341 10.61 11.80 -9.13
C PRO A 341 12.09 11.47 -8.97
N ASP A 342 12.64 11.36 -7.76
CA ASP A 342 14.04 10.98 -7.54
C ASP A 342 14.36 9.53 -7.98
N SER A 343 13.37 8.67 -8.01
CA SER A 343 13.52 7.26 -8.39
C SER A 343 12.30 6.66 -9.11
N GLY A 344 11.21 7.40 -9.23
CA GLY A 344 9.99 7.07 -9.96
C GLY A 344 9.55 8.21 -10.87
N ILE A 345 8.32 8.14 -11.37
CA ILE A 345 7.75 9.19 -12.24
C ILE A 345 6.72 10.07 -11.49
N GLY A 346 6.62 9.90 -10.18
CA GLY A 346 5.79 10.74 -9.30
C GLY A 346 4.34 10.79 -9.69
N LEU A 347 3.79 12.00 -9.79
CA LEU A 347 2.48 12.31 -10.38
C LEU A 347 2.63 13.16 -11.65
N SER A 348 3.67 12.88 -12.47
CA SER A 348 3.90 13.53 -13.75
C SER A 348 2.70 13.36 -14.69
N PRO A 349 2.61 14.15 -15.78
CA PRO A 349 1.58 13.94 -16.81
C PRO A 349 1.54 12.49 -17.33
N ARG A 350 2.70 11.84 -17.46
CA ARG A 350 2.80 10.43 -17.87
C ARG A 350 2.24 9.50 -16.80
N ALA A 351 2.56 9.70 -15.54
CA ALA A 351 2.00 8.92 -14.43
C ALA A 351 0.48 9.03 -14.35
N ARG A 352 -0.06 10.26 -14.48
CA ARG A 352 -1.51 10.51 -14.51
C ARG A 352 -2.21 9.77 -15.65
N ARG A 353 -1.61 9.75 -16.86
CA ARG A 353 -2.16 8.93 -17.96
C ARG A 353 -2.17 7.44 -17.63
N MET A 354 -1.09 6.90 -17.04
CA MET A 354 -1.03 5.48 -16.67
C MET A 354 -2.04 5.11 -15.61
N VAL A 355 -2.24 5.97 -14.61
CA VAL A 355 -3.28 5.78 -13.57
C VAL A 355 -4.67 5.80 -14.22
N ARG A 356 -4.94 6.76 -15.13
CA ARG A 356 -6.21 6.82 -15.88
C ARG A 356 -6.43 5.56 -16.72
N SER A 357 -5.43 5.18 -17.51
CA SER A 357 -5.53 3.98 -18.35
C SER A 357 -5.78 2.71 -17.51
N ALA A 358 -5.12 2.58 -16.35
CA ALA A 358 -5.35 1.45 -15.47
C ALA A 358 -6.78 1.47 -14.89
N ARG A 359 -7.30 2.64 -14.52
CA ARG A 359 -8.67 2.78 -14.04
C ARG A 359 -9.66 2.40 -15.14
N ASP A 360 -9.51 2.94 -16.34
CA ASP A 360 -10.40 2.64 -17.47
C ASP A 360 -10.45 1.13 -17.80
N VAL A 361 -9.29 0.46 -17.76
CA VAL A 361 -9.20 -0.99 -18.00
C VAL A 361 -9.82 -1.78 -16.85
N THR A 362 -9.55 -1.41 -15.60
CA THR A 362 -10.03 -2.18 -14.42
C THR A 362 -11.50 -1.94 -14.12
N ASP A 363 -12.05 -0.78 -14.49
CA ASP A 363 -13.49 -0.49 -14.39
C ASP A 363 -14.31 -1.21 -15.48
N ALA A 364 -13.66 -1.64 -16.57
CA ALA A 364 -14.31 -2.45 -17.62
C ALA A 364 -14.47 -3.93 -17.22
N ILE A 365 -13.94 -4.33 -16.06
CA ILE A 365 -14.08 -5.67 -15.47
C ILE A 365 -14.37 -5.55 -13.98
N ARG A 366 -14.92 -6.59 -13.37
CA ARG A 366 -15.04 -6.70 -11.91
C ARG A 366 -13.71 -7.21 -11.35
N ILE A 367 -12.73 -6.31 -11.19
CA ILE A 367 -11.36 -6.71 -10.86
C ILE A 367 -11.26 -7.56 -9.59
N ALA A 368 -12.07 -7.28 -8.56
CA ALA A 368 -12.09 -8.06 -7.33
C ALA A 368 -12.59 -9.50 -7.51
N ALA A 369 -13.29 -9.81 -8.61
CA ALA A 369 -13.66 -11.17 -8.97
C ALA A 369 -12.58 -11.90 -9.79
N CYS A 370 -11.52 -11.18 -10.21
CA CYS A 370 -10.47 -11.71 -11.07
C CYS A 370 -9.24 -12.17 -10.26
N ALA A 371 -8.54 -13.15 -10.81
CA ALA A 371 -7.24 -13.60 -10.34
C ALA A 371 -6.21 -13.63 -11.49
N PRO A 372 -4.90 -13.61 -11.19
CA PRO A 372 -3.86 -13.82 -12.19
C PRO A 372 -3.96 -15.20 -12.83
N HIS A 373 -4.04 -15.27 -14.16
CA HIS A 373 -4.28 -16.47 -14.95
C HIS A 373 -3.41 -16.56 -16.20
N ASN A 374 -2.08 -16.42 -16.06
CA ASN A 374 -1.16 -16.63 -17.19
C ASN A 374 -1.20 -18.07 -17.75
N ASP A 375 -1.71 -19.03 -16.98
CA ASP A 375 -1.96 -20.40 -17.40
C ASP A 375 -3.00 -20.53 -18.53
N LEU A 376 -3.85 -19.51 -18.72
CA LEU A 376 -4.79 -19.40 -19.82
C LEU A 376 -4.14 -18.90 -21.13
N LEU A 377 -2.90 -18.39 -21.07
CA LEU A 377 -2.19 -17.89 -22.25
C LEU A 377 -1.31 -18.98 -22.86
N ARG A 378 -1.57 -19.32 -24.13
CA ARG A 378 -0.75 -20.23 -24.93
C ARG A 378 0.19 -19.42 -25.82
N ASP A 379 1.31 -20.02 -26.21
CA ASP A 379 2.33 -19.45 -27.10
C ASP A 379 2.96 -18.16 -26.56
N ARG A 380 2.88 -17.94 -25.25
CA ARG A 380 3.34 -16.76 -24.56
C ARG A 380 4.84 -16.82 -24.28
N GLY A 381 5.59 -15.83 -24.76
CA GLY A 381 6.99 -15.57 -24.39
C GLY A 381 7.14 -14.87 -23.03
N ASP A 382 8.40 -14.80 -22.56
CA ASP A 382 8.75 -14.08 -21.34
C ASP A 382 8.41 -12.58 -21.45
N ASN A 383 7.72 -12.05 -20.45
CA ASN A 383 7.28 -10.63 -20.39
C ASN A 383 6.42 -10.18 -21.59
N GLU A 384 5.83 -11.10 -22.34
CA GLU A 384 5.02 -10.75 -23.51
C GLU A 384 3.59 -10.35 -23.15
N ALA A 385 2.93 -11.12 -22.30
CA ALA A 385 1.55 -10.83 -21.90
C ALA A 385 1.28 -11.33 -20.48
N TYR A 386 0.28 -10.71 -19.81
CA TYR A 386 -0.16 -11.08 -18.46
C TYR A 386 -1.68 -11.08 -18.39
N ALA A 387 -2.27 -12.18 -17.92
CA ALA A 387 -3.71 -12.33 -17.83
C ALA A 387 -4.23 -12.16 -16.40
N LEU A 388 -5.35 -11.48 -16.29
CA LEU A 388 -6.19 -11.37 -15.10
C LEU A 388 -7.61 -11.80 -15.50
N ALA A 389 -8.23 -12.76 -14.82
CA ALA A 389 -9.48 -13.32 -15.27
C ALA A 389 -10.40 -13.79 -14.13
N GLU A 390 -11.69 -13.80 -14.39
CA GLU A 390 -12.74 -14.63 -13.81
C GLU A 390 -13.15 -15.62 -14.91
N PRO A 391 -12.52 -16.82 -14.97
CA PRO A 391 -12.70 -17.74 -16.09
C PRO A 391 -14.18 -18.05 -16.36
N GLY A 392 -14.56 -17.99 -17.63
CA GLY A 392 -15.94 -18.18 -18.06
C GLY A 392 -16.77 -16.89 -18.14
N ARG A 393 -16.32 -15.78 -17.53
CA ARG A 393 -17.08 -14.53 -17.48
C ARG A 393 -16.34 -13.34 -18.09
N GLN A 394 -15.08 -13.11 -17.65
CA GLN A 394 -14.30 -11.94 -18.07
C GLN A 394 -12.82 -12.20 -18.00
N TYR A 395 -12.08 -11.57 -18.90
CA TYR A 395 -10.64 -11.68 -19.03
C TYR A 395 -10.06 -10.32 -19.39
N ALA A 396 -8.91 -10.01 -18.84
CA ALA A 396 -8.07 -8.90 -19.27
C ALA A 396 -6.66 -9.41 -19.53
N VAL A 397 -6.02 -8.95 -20.62
CA VAL A 397 -4.67 -9.37 -20.99
C VAL A 397 -3.85 -8.13 -21.30
N TYR A 398 -2.79 -7.91 -20.52
CA TYR A 398 -1.85 -6.80 -20.68
C TYR A 398 -0.65 -7.23 -21.52
N PHE A 399 -0.30 -6.43 -22.52
CA PHE A 399 0.88 -6.58 -23.38
C PHE A 399 1.82 -5.39 -23.14
N PRO A 400 3.01 -5.59 -22.55
CA PRO A 400 3.98 -4.51 -22.30
C PRO A 400 4.55 -3.87 -23.56
N ARG A 401 4.66 -4.61 -24.67
CA ARG A 401 5.40 -4.19 -25.89
C ARG A 401 4.74 -4.60 -27.21
N GLY A 402 3.45 -4.85 -27.18
CA GLY A 402 2.81 -5.55 -28.27
C GLY A 402 3.08 -7.04 -28.21
N GLY A 403 2.52 -7.80 -29.14
CA GLY A 403 2.71 -9.25 -29.19
C GLY A 403 1.47 -9.99 -29.67
N GLU A 404 1.56 -11.31 -29.64
CA GLU A 404 0.48 -12.20 -30.05
C GLU A 404 0.48 -13.45 -29.13
N VAL A 405 -0.67 -13.74 -28.53
CA VAL A 405 -0.88 -14.94 -27.70
C VAL A 405 -2.25 -15.54 -28.00
N THR A 406 -2.44 -16.80 -27.65
CA THR A 406 -3.77 -17.43 -27.70
C THR A 406 -4.36 -17.52 -26.28
N LEU A 407 -5.52 -16.88 -26.06
CA LEU A 407 -6.25 -17.02 -24.81
C LEU A 407 -7.15 -18.26 -24.84
N ASP A 408 -6.99 -19.13 -23.86
CA ASP A 408 -7.91 -20.24 -23.59
C ASP A 408 -9.19 -19.67 -22.92
N ALA A 409 -10.24 -19.54 -23.69
CA ALA A 409 -11.55 -19.07 -23.25
C ALA A 409 -12.60 -20.20 -23.20
N SER A 410 -12.19 -21.46 -23.18
CA SER A 410 -13.06 -22.66 -23.22
C SER A 410 -14.09 -22.73 -22.07
N ALA A 411 -13.81 -22.05 -20.95
CA ALA A 411 -14.77 -21.90 -19.84
C ALA A 411 -15.94 -20.94 -20.16
N ALA A 412 -15.77 -20.06 -21.15
CA ALA A 412 -16.82 -19.10 -21.51
C ALA A 412 -17.89 -19.73 -22.40
N LYS A 413 -19.13 -19.29 -22.22
CA LYS A 413 -20.27 -19.75 -23.06
C LYS A 413 -20.81 -18.61 -23.90
N GLY A 414 -21.08 -18.90 -25.17
CA GLY A 414 -21.69 -17.92 -26.08
C GLY A 414 -20.67 -16.97 -26.73
N THR A 415 -21.17 -15.80 -27.14
CA THR A 415 -20.37 -14.79 -27.84
C THR A 415 -19.70 -13.86 -26.82
N LEU A 416 -18.42 -13.61 -27.02
CA LEU A 416 -17.63 -12.66 -26.23
C LEU A 416 -17.48 -11.35 -27.01
N ALA A 417 -17.36 -10.25 -26.27
CA ALA A 417 -16.97 -8.94 -26.81
C ALA A 417 -15.50 -8.72 -26.45
N LEU A 418 -14.65 -8.48 -27.44
CA LEU A 418 -13.25 -8.08 -27.29
C LEU A 418 -13.12 -6.60 -27.54
N ARG A 419 -12.47 -5.88 -26.62
CA ARG A 419 -12.07 -4.48 -26.78
C ARG A 419 -10.59 -4.33 -26.49
N TRP A 420 -9.91 -3.58 -27.32
CA TRP A 420 -8.53 -3.17 -27.09
C TRP A 420 -8.46 -1.80 -26.46
N TYR A 421 -7.63 -1.62 -25.48
CA TYR A 421 -7.27 -0.34 -24.90
C TYR A 421 -5.83 0.01 -25.24
N ASP A 422 -5.61 1.14 -25.86
CA ASP A 422 -4.29 1.71 -26.14
C ASP A 422 -3.80 2.43 -24.88
N ILE A 423 -2.87 1.84 -24.16
CA ILE A 423 -2.40 2.35 -22.88
C ILE A 423 -1.59 3.63 -23.03
N ASP A 424 -0.79 3.71 -24.11
CA ASP A 424 0.08 4.86 -24.35
C ASP A 424 -0.71 6.08 -24.83
N ALA A 425 -1.72 5.88 -25.66
CA ALA A 425 -2.61 6.94 -26.14
C ALA A 425 -3.77 7.26 -25.17
N GLY A 426 -4.17 6.29 -24.34
CA GLY A 426 -5.28 6.45 -23.38
C GLY A 426 -6.66 6.36 -24.05
N GLY A 427 -7.00 5.24 -24.72
CA GLY A 427 -8.29 5.13 -25.38
C GLY A 427 -8.69 3.73 -25.82
N TRP A 428 -10.00 3.50 -25.87
CA TRP A 428 -10.59 2.26 -26.36
C TRP A 428 -10.67 2.21 -27.88
N ARG A 429 -10.37 1.04 -28.45
CA ARG A 429 -10.74 0.71 -29.84
C ARG A 429 -12.16 0.18 -29.87
N PRO A 430 -12.84 0.22 -31.05
CA PRO A 430 -14.17 -0.36 -31.20
C PRO A 430 -14.23 -1.82 -30.76
N ALA A 431 -15.36 -2.20 -30.15
CA ALA A 431 -15.59 -3.58 -29.76
C ALA A 431 -15.75 -4.48 -30.98
N GLN A 432 -15.27 -5.71 -30.90
CA GLN A 432 -15.45 -6.73 -31.92
C GLN A 432 -15.92 -8.05 -31.29
N ASP A 433 -16.63 -8.83 -32.06
CA ASP A 433 -17.06 -10.15 -31.61
C ASP A 433 -15.89 -11.12 -31.59
N ALA A 434 -15.80 -11.89 -30.50
CA ALA A 434 -14.88 -12.98 -30.37
C ALA A 434 -15.66 -14.27 -30.11
N LYS A 435 -15.34 -15.35 -30.82
CA LYS A 435 -16.01 -16.64 -30.72
C LYS A 435 -14.98 -17.77 -30.71
N GLY A 436 -15.31 -18.83 -29.99
CA GLY A 436 -14.49 -20.05 -29.89
C GLY A 436 -13.73 -20.15 -28.58
N ASP A 437 -13.26 -21.34 -28.33
CA ASP A 437 -12.56 -21.72 -27.09
C ASP A 437 -11.13 -21.18 -27.02
N ARG A 438 -10.55 -20.85 -28.18
CA ARG A 438 -9.20 -20.31 -28.33
C ARG A 438 -9.26 -19.00 -29.09
N LEU A 439 -8.93 -17.92 -28.41
CA LEU A 439 -8.98 -16.58 -28.98
C LEU A 439 -7.56 -16.09 -29.29
N PRO A 440 -7.19 -15.95 -30.57
CA PRO A 440 -5.95 -15.29 -30.92
C PRO A 440 -6.02 -13.81 -30.55
N LEU A 441 -5.11 -13.34 -29.73
CA LEU A 441 -4.99 -11.95 -29.30
C LEU A 441 -3.71 -11.36 -29.87
N LYS A 442 -3.84 -10.67 -30.99
CA LYS A 442 -2.76 -9.92 -31.61
C LYS A 442 -2.98 -8.42 -31.36
N THR A 443 -1.99 -7.75 -30.77
CA THR A 443 -2.10 -6.32 -30.49
C THR A 443 -2.31 -5.50 -31.79
N PRO A 444 -3.12 -4.41 -31.75
CA PRO A 444 -3.36 -3.59 -32.95
C PRO A 444 -2.14 -2.86 -33.50
N GLY A 445 -1.03 -2.86 -32.75
CA GLY A 445 0.23 -2.22 -33.13
C GLY A 445 1.28 -2.40 -32.03
N ASP A 446 2.41 -1.74 -32.23
CA ASP A 446 3.46 -1.65 -31.22
C ASP A 446 2.99 -0.85 -29.99
N GLY A 447 3.77 -0.89 -28.90
CA GLY A 447 3.44 -0.17 -27.67
C GLY A 447 2.71 -1.02 -26.65
N GLN A 448 2.05 -0.37 -25.68
CA GLN A 448 1.39 -1.04 -24.57
C GLN A 448 -0.12 -1.16 -24.83
N TRP A 449 -0.64 -2.36 -24.67
CA TRP A 449 -2.05 -2.66 -24.94
C TRP A 449 -2.68 -3.47 -23.81
N ALA A 450 -3.99 -3.27 -23.62
CA ALA A 450 -4.81 -4.19 -22.84
C ALA A 450 -5.98 -4.70 -23.69
N ALA A 451 -6.13 -6.01 -23.76
CA ALA A 451 -7.33 -6.65 -24.28
C ALA A 451 -8.30 -6.90 -23.13
N VAL A 452 -9.55 -6.44 -23.24
CA VAL A 452 -10.64 -6.76 -22.31
C VAL A 452 -11.68 -7.59 -23.04
N ILE A 453 -11.99 -8.77 -22.49
CA ILE A 453 -12.91 -9.74 -23.08
C ILE A 453 -14.01 -10.04 -22.05
N THR A 454 -15.28 -9.79 -22.43
CA THR A 454 -16.44 -10.00 -21.56
C THR A 454 -17.55 -10.74 -22.31
N GLN A 455 -18.44 -11.41 -21.59
CA GLN A 455 -19.63 -12.01 -22.21
C GLN A 455 -20.58 -10.94 -22.75
N LYS A 456 -21.07 -11.13 -23.99
CA LYS A 456 -22.16 -10.32 -24.52
C LYS A 456 -23.45 -10.60 -23.77
N GLY A 457 -24.12 -9.55 -23.30
CA GLY A 457 -25.38 -9.65 -22.56
C GLY A 457 -25.26 -9.41 -21.06
N ASN A 458 -24.03 -9.30 -20.50
CA ASN A 458 -23.76 -8.89 -19.13
C ASN A 458 -23.21 -7.45 -19.07
N ALA A 459 -23.68 -6.54 -19.94
CA ALA A 459 -23.40 -5.12 -19.76
C ALA A 459 -24.10 -4.68 -18.45
N GLN A 460 -23.31 -4.24 -17.47
CA GLN A 460 -23.77 -3.54 -16.27
C GLN A 460 -24.28 -2.16 -16.62
#